data_187c27fd9171fee3f0fda95b1df14f09
#
_entry.id   187c27fd9171fee3f0fda95b1df14f09
#
_cell.length_a   1.000
_cell.length_b   1.000
_cell.length_c   1.000
_cell.angle_alpha   90.00
_cell.angle_beta   90.00
_cell.angle_gamma   90.00
#
_symmetry.space_group_name_H-M   'P 1'
#
loop_
_entity.id
_entity.type
_entity.pdbx_description
1 polymer ?
#
loop_
_entity_poly.entity_id
_entity_poly.type
_entity_poly.pdbx_seq_one_letter_code
_entity_poly.pdbx_strand_id
1 'polypeptide(L)'
;PAAAKAAKKAGVKPIFGVEGYLLRESELIDMEQSYVVFDLETTGLKPEQCEIIEVGAVKLKDGKIIDRFQTFVNDGVVIPANITELTGITTDMLLGAPNTREVLTRFHDFCEGSCLVAHNAEFDMSFVRHHAARFNIEFHNLYADTLMLSRYLMHDLINHKLDTVC
;
A
#
# COMPACT_ATOMS: atom_id res chain seq x y z
N PRO A 1 -32.10 10.94 -7.31
CA PRO A 1 -31.56 10.01 -6.32
C PRO A 1 -32.57 9.75 -5.20
N ALA A 2 -32.53 8.55 -4.60
CA ALA A 2 -33.48 8.12 -3.58
C ALA A 2 -33.54 9.09 -2.37
N ALA A 3 -32.39 9.60 -1.94
CA ALA A 3 -32.27 10.54 -0.83
C ALA A 3 -33.06 11.85 -1.05
N ALA A 4 -33.06 12.42 -2.25
CA ALA A 4 -33.84 13.63 -2.58
C ALA A 4 -35.34 13.39 -2.47
N LYS A 5 -35.81 12.21 -2.91
CA LYS A 5 -37.24 11.84 -2.80
C LYS A 5 -37.63 11.61 -1.34
N ALA A 6 -36.80 10.96 -0.54
CA ALA A 6 -37.04 10.72 0.88
C ALA A 6 -37.08 12.04 1.67
N ALA A 7 -36.15 12.95 1.44
CA ALA A 7 -36.11 14.27 2.07
C ALA A 7 -37.38 15.11 1.74
N LYS A 8 -37.80 15.12 0.46
CA LYS A 8 -39.02 15.79 0.05
C LYS A 8 -40.27 15.22 0.74
N LYS A 9 -40.35 13.90 0.92
CA LYS A 9 -41.43 13.22 1.63
C LYS A 9 -41.47 13.58 3.12
N ALA A 10 -40.29 13.78 3.72
CA ALA A 10 -40.12 14.17 5.12
C ALA A 10 -40.24 15.68 5.38
N GLY A 11 -40.47 16.50 4.36
CA GLY A 11 -40.53 17.96 4.50
C GLY A 11 -39.19 18.63 4.81
N VAL A 12 -38.08 17.93 4.57
CA VAL A 12 -36.72 18.42 4.82
C VAL A 12 -36.09 18.91 3.52
N LYS A 13 -35.43 20.06 3.54
CA LYS A 13 -34.66 20.58 2.41
C LYS A 13 -33.30 19.91 2.39
N PRO A 14 -33.03 19.00 1.44
CA PRO A 14 -31.70 18.39 1.34
C PRO A 14 -30.71 19.40 0.77
N ILE A 15 -29.52 19.44 1.34
CA ILE A 15 -28.34 20.11 0.77
C ILE A 15 -27.44 19.04 0.25
N PHE A 16 -27.19 19.02 -1.07
CA PHE A 16 -26.26 18.11 -1.70
C PHE A 16 -24.91 18.82 -1.81
N GLY A 17 -23.88 18.22 -1.23
CA GLY A 17 -22.50 18.63 -1.38
C GLY A 17 -21.72 17.62 -2.21
N VAL A 18 -20.65 18.08 -2.80
CA VAL A 18 -19.61 17.24 -3.40
C VAL A 18 -18.36 17.46 -2.58
N GLU A 19 -17.78 16.39 -2.09
CA GLU A 19 -16.44 16.42 -1.51
C GLU A 19 -15.45 16.36 -2.67
N GLY A 20 -14.66 17.42 -2.81
CA GLY A 20 -13.61 17.52 -3.82
C GLY A 20 -12.25 17.66 -3.14
N TYR A 21 -11.28 16.88 -3.60
CA TYR A 21 -9.91 17.03 -3.18
C TYR A 21 -9.19 17.98 -4.13
N LEU A 22 -8.65 19.07 -3.57
CA LEU A 22 -7.84 20.02 -4.32
C LEU A 22 -6.38 19.59 -4.16
N LEU A 23 -5.83 19.04 -5.21
CA LEU A 23 -4.38 18.78 -5.27
C LEU A 23 -3.66 20.10 -5.53
N ARG A 24 -2.63 20.41 -4.75
CA ARG A 24 -1.71 21.50 -5.05
C ARG A 24 -0.83 21.05 -6.22
N GLU A 25 -0.38 22.02 -7.04
CA GLU A 25 0.49 21.73 -8.18
C GLU A 25 1.76 20.97 -7.78
N SER A 26 2.25 21.21 -6.55
CA SER A 26 3.37 20.48 -5.94
C SER A 26 3.05 19.03 -5.51
N GLU A 27 1.79 18.62 -5.55
CA GLU A 27 1.31 17.28 -5.21
C GLU A 27 0.92 16.48 -6.46
N LEU A 28 1.08 17.07 -7.65
CA LEU A 28 0.87 16.37 -8.91
C LEU A 28 1.96 15.30 -9.09
N ILE A 29 1.54 14.14 -9.57
CA ILE A 29 2.46 13.06 -9.94
C ILE A 29 3.29 13.53 -11.13
N ASP A 30 4.59 13.74 -10.91
CA ASP A 30 5.54 14.05 -11.96
C ASP A 30 5.99 12.74 -12.63
N MET A 31 5.69 12.61 -13.91
CA MET A 31 6.07 11.41 -14.68
C MET A 31 7.58 11.25 -14.85
N GLU A 32 8.37 12.29 -14.60
CA GLU A 32 9.84 12.26 -14.65
C GLU A 32 10.47 11.78 -13.33
N GLN A 33 9.70 11.74 -12.22
CA GLN A 33 10.21 11.23 -10.95
C GLN A 33 10.33 9.70 -10.97
N SER A 34 11.05 9.15 -9.99
CA SER A 34 11.11 7.72 -9.78
C SER A 34 9.92 7.24 -8.93
N TYR A 35 9.49 6.01 -9.20
CA TYR A 35 8.42 5.33 -8.47
C TYR A 35 8.93 4.04 -7.87
N VAL A 36 8.53 3.73 -6.65
CA VAL A 36 8.72 2.42 -6.03
C VAL A 36 7.35 1.76 -5.92
N VAL A 37 7.10 0.78 -6.78
CA VAL A 37 5.90 -0.07 -6.70
C VAL A 37 6.23 -1.20 -5.74
N PHE A 38 5.44 -1.36 -4.69
CA PHE A 38 5.74 -2.34 -3.63
C PHE A 38 4.49 -3.02 -3.11
N ASP A 39 4.71 -4.15 -2.47
CA ASP A 39 3.71 -4.97 -1.82
C ASP A 39 4.34 -5.67 -0.60
N LEU A 40 3.54 -5.95 0.41
CA LEU A 40 3.94 -6.61 1.64
C LEU A 40 3.16 -7.91 1.86
N GLU A 41 3.86 -8.94 2.30
CA GLU A 41 3.22 -10.09 2.91
C GLU A 41 3.33 -9.99 4.44
N THR A 42 2.24 -10.30 5.13
CA THR A 42 2.12 -10.11 6.57
C THR A 42 1.47 -11.31 7.25
N THR A 43 1.66 -11.45 8.57
CA THR A 43 1.01 -12.53 9.33
C THR A 43 -0.49 -12.29 9.59
N GLY A 44 -1.05 -11.17 9.12
CA GLY A 44 -2.47 -10.82 9.25
C GLY A 44 -2.74 -9.37 8.89
N LEU A 45 -3.89 -8.83 9.29
CA LEU A 45 -4.41 -7.57 8.75
C LEU A 45 -4.16 -6.33 9.62
N LYS A 46 -3.68 -6.49 10.86
CA LYS A 46 -3.54 -5.38 11.81
C LYS A 46 -2.08 -5.16 12.17
N PRO A 47 -1.47 -4.01 11.83
CA PRO A 47 -0.06 -3.77 12.07
C PRO A 47 0.34 -3.83 13.56
N GLU A 48 -0.61 -3.55 14.49
CA GLU A 48 -0.34 -3.61 15.93
C GLU A 48 -0.25 -5.04 16.48
N GLN A 49 -0.69 -6.04 15.71
CA GLN A 49 -0.81 -7.45 16.14
C GLN A 49 -0.09 -8.43 15.20
N CYS A 50 0.36 -7.94 14.06
CA CYS A 50 0.88 -8.77 12.98
C CYS A 50 2.22 -8.23 12.50
N GLU A 51 3.07 -9.13 12.02
CA GLU A 51 4.42 -8.79 11.55
C GLU A 51 4.48 -8.84 10.01
N ILE A 52 5.41 -8.07 9.44
CA ILE A 52 5.79 -8.17 8.03
C ILE A 52 6.64 -9.43 7.86
N ILE A 53 6.37 -10.24 6.85
CA ILE A 53 7.12 -11.46 6.55
C ILE A 53 7.83 -11.43 5.19
N GLU A 54 7.41 -10.55 4.28
CA GLU A 54 8.11 -10.26 3.02
C GLU A 54 7.89 -8.82 2.59
N VAL A 55 8.90 -8.23 1.96
CA VAL A 55 8.82 -6.95 1.25
C VAL A 55 9.26 -7.19 -0.18
N GLY A 56 8.38 -6.93 -1.13
CA GLY A 56 8.68 -6.95 -2.56
C GLY A 56 8.52 -5.57 -3.17
N ALA A 57 9.51 -5.10 -3.96
CA ALA A 57 9.41 -3.80 -4.62
C ALA A 57 10.21 -3.75 -5.92
N VAL A 58 9.76 -2.89 -6.82
CA VAL A 58 10.49 -2.51 -8.03
C VAL A 58 10.59 -0.99 -8.11
N LYS A 59 11.77 -0.48 -8.46
CA LYS A 59 11.97 0.95 -8.73
C LYS A 59 11.85 1.20 -10.23
N LEU A 60 10.98 2.14 -10.58
CA LEU A 60 10.71 2.55 -11.96
C LEU A 60 11.18 3.97 -12.18
N LYS A 61 11.76 4.24 -13.34
CA LYS A 61 12.03 5.57 -13.85
C LYS A 61 11.88 5.56 -15.37
N ASP A 62 11.25 6.58 -15.93
CA ASP A 62 11.01 6.72 -17.38
C ASP A 62 10.35 5.45 -17.99
N GLY A 63 9.41 4.86 -17.25
CA GLY A 63 8.69 3.64 -17.66
C GLY A 63 9.55 2.35 -17.66
N LYS A 64 10.75 2.38 -17.10
CA LYS A 64 11.66 1.22 -17.03
C LYS A 64 11.94 0.83 -15.59
N ILE A 65 12.02 -0.48 -15.35
CA ILE A 65 12.52 -0.99 -14.07
C ILE A 65 14.03 -0.73 -14.03
N ILE A 66 14.47 0.04 -13.04
CA ILE A 66 15.89 0.39 -12.83
C ILE A 66 16.48 -0.36 -11.64
N ASP A 67 15.65 -0.84 -10.69
CA ASP A 67 16.12 -1.59 -9.53
C ASP A 67 15.02 -2.50 -8.96
N ARG A 68 15.39 -3.47 -8.12
CA ARG A 68 14.50 -4.43 -7.47
C ARG A 68 14.90 -4.63 -6.02
N PHE A 69 13.90 -4.77 -5.16
CA PHE A 69 14.06 -5.09 -3.75
C PHE A 69 13.14 -6.27 -3.42
N GLN A 70 13.66 -7.34 -2.88
CA GLN A 70 12.86 -8.45 -2.38
C GLN A 70 13.59 -9.11 -1.23
N THR A 71 12.92 -9.31 -0.12
CA THR A 71 13.49 -10.00 1.03
C THR A 71 12.40 -10.51 1.94
N PHE A 72 12.58 -11.70 2.50
CA PHE A 72 11.84 -12.14 3.68
C PHE A 72 12.28 -11.38 4.91
N VAL A 73 11.42 -11.39 5.93
CA VAL A 73 11.64 -10.74 7.23
C VAL A 73 11.50 -11.78 8.32
N ASN A 74 12.45 -11.84 9.25
CA ASN A 74 12.43 -12.81 10.34
C ASN A 74 12.63 -12.14 11.70
N ASP A 75 11.55 -11.93 12.41
CA ASP A 75 11.56 -11.54 13.84
C ASP A 75 11.23 -12.72 14.78
N GLY A 76 11.45 -13.95 14.32
CA GLY A 76 11.18 -15.16 15.10
C GLY A 76 9.70 -15.54 15.18
N VAL A 77 8.87 -15.07 14.26
CA VAL A 77 7.45 -15.36 14.22
C VAL A 77 7.16 -16.71 13.58
N VAL A 78 6.11 -17.38 14.06
CA VAL A 78 5.54 -18.56 13.41
C VAL A 78 4.40 -18.09 12.51
N ILE A 79 4.49 -18.42 11.22
CA ILE A 79 3.46 -18.04 10.24
C ILE A 79 2.21 -18.89 10.47
N PRO A 80 1.03 -18.27 10.64
CA PRO A 80 -0.24 -19.00 10.74
C PRO A 80 -0.53 -19.84 9.48
N ALA A 81 -1.12 -21.03 9.65
CA ALA A 81 -1.37 -21.94 8.54
C ALA A 81 -2.22 -21.32 7.41
N ASN A 82 -3.22 -20.52 7.76
CA ASN A 82 -4.04 -19.81 6.78
C ASN A 82 -3.26 -18.74 5.99
N ILE A 83 -2.21 -18.15 6.57
CA ILE A 83 -1.32 -17.22 5.86
C ILE A 83 -0.40 -17.99 4.92
N THR A 84 0.17 -19.12 5.37
CA THR A 84 0.92 -20.01 4.49
C THR A 84 0.08 -20.49 3.30
N GLU A 85 -1.17 -20.85 3.52
CA GLU A 85 -2.10 -21.24 2.44
C GLU A 85 -2.35 -20.10 1.44
N LEU A 86 -2.45 -18.86 1.94
CA LEU A 86 -2.73 -17.68 1.13
C LEU A 86 -1.49 -17.23 0.32
N THR A 87 -0.32 -17.15 0.97
CA THR A 87 0.90 -16.52 0.43
C THR A 87 1.90 -17.53 -0.13
N GLY A 88 1.80 -18.78 0.29
CA GLY A 88 2.80 -19.82 0.02
C GLY A 88 4.04 -19.74 0.90
N ILE A 89 4.15 -18.72 1.77
CA ILE A 89 5.32 -18.50 2.62
C ILE A 89 5.20 -19.38 3.87
N THR A 90 6.24 -20.13 4.16
CA THR A 90 6.35 -20.97 5.36
C THR A 90 7.32 -20.36 6.36
N THR A 91 7.18 -20.73 7.64
CA THR A 91 8.13 -20.28 8.69
C THR A 91 9.57 -20.65 8.37
N ASP A 92 9.79 -21.83 7.77
CA ASP A 92 11.14 -22.27 7.41
C ASP A 92 11.79 -21.42 6.31
N MET A 93 11.01 -20.82 5.43
CA MET A 93 11.51 -19.90 4.40
C MET A 93 12.09 -18.62 4.99
N LEU A 94 11.68 -18.23 6.20
CA LEU A 94 12.22 -17.06 6.88
C LEU A 94 13.57 -17.31 7.55
N LEU A 95 14.02 -18.57 7.64
CA LEU A 95 15.27 -18.90 8.32
C LEU A 95 16.47 -18.21 7.64
N GLY A 96 17.22 -17.43 8.43
CA GLY A 96 18.37 -16.68 7.94
C GLY A 96 18.02 -15.33 7.26
N ALA A 97 16.74 -14.99 7.14
CA ALA A 97 16.34 -13.68 6.67
C ALA A 97 16.65 -12.58 7.72
N PRO A 98 16.89 -11.33 7.28
CA PRO A 98 17.13 -10.22 8.17
C PRO A 98 15.88 -9.88 9.00
N ASN A 99 16.08 -9.17 10.13
CA ASN A 99 14.99 -8.71 10.98
C ASN A 99 14.30 -7.46 10.39
N THR A 100 13.11 -7.11 10.93
CA THR A 100 12.32 -5.96 10.49
C THR A 100 13.12 -4.65 10.49
N ARG A 101 13.95 -4.39 11.49
CA ARG A 101 14.77 -3.17 11.54
C ARG A 101 15.71 -3.07 10.33
N GLU A 102 16.44 -4.14 10.04
CA GLU A 102 17.38 -4.16 8.92
C GLU A 102 16.64 -4.01 7.58
N VAL A 103 15.55 -4.75 7.40
CA VAL A 103 14.76 -4.68 6.16
C VAL A 103 14.18 -3.29 5.95
N LEU A 104 13.56 -2.69 6.96
CA LEU A 104 12.94 -1.36 6.82
C LEU A 104 13.98 -0.25 6.65
N THR A 105 15.19 -0.39 7.24
CA THR A 105 16.28 0.56 6.95
C THR A 105 16.68 0.50 5.48
N ARG A 106 16.93 -0.69 4.96
CA ARG A 106 17.30 -0.89 3.54
C ARG A 106 16.16 -0.50 2.60
N PHE A 107 14.91 -0.77 2.97
CA PHE A 107 13.74 -0.38 2.17
C PHE A 107 13.55 1.14 2.16
N HIS A 108 13.77 1.80 3.30
CA HIS A 108 13.76 3.27 3.37
C HIS A 108 14.78 3.88 2.40
N ASP A 109 16.03 3.41 2.43
CA ASP A 109 17.09 3.86 1.51
C ASP A 109 16.73 3.58 0.05
N PHE A 110 16.14 2.40 -0.22
CA PHE A 110 15.63 2.05 -1.55
C PHE A 110 14.53 3.01 -2.03
N CYS A 111 13.70 3.51 -1.13
CA CYS A 111 12.59 4.43 -1.44
C CYS A 111 13.02 5.90 -1.57
N GLU A 112 14.25 6.24 -1.24
CA GLU A 112 14.71 7.64 -1.22
C GLU A 112 14.44 8.33 -2.57
N GLY A 113 13.87 9.55 -2.51
CA GLY A 113 13.56 10.38 -3.68
C GLY A 113 12.50 9.81 -4.63
N SER A 114 11.75 8.78 -4.23
CA SER A 114 10.72 8.15 -5.06
C SER A 114 9.32 8.37 -4.48
N CYS A 115 8.31 8.38 -5.35
CA CYS A 115 6.91 8.23 -4.95
C CYS A 115 6.61 6.73 -4.77
N LEU A 116 5.95 6.36 -3.68
CA LEU A 116 5.56 4.99 -3.39
C LEU A 116 4.24 4.65 -4.10
N VAL A 117 4.10 3.43 -4.58
CA VAL A 117 2.89 2.97 -5.26
C VAL A 117 2.53 1.58 -4.75
N ALA A 118 1.29 1.40 -4.31
CA ALA A 118 0.77 0.09 -3.92
C ALA A 118 -0.71 -0.04 -4.27
N HIS A 119 -1.24 -1.26 -4.21
CA HIS A 119 -2.65 -1.53 -4.46
C HIS A 119 -3.39 -1.68 -3.14
N ASN A 120 -4.26 -0.74 -2.78
CA ASN A 120 -4.77 -0.51 -1.43
C ASN A 120 -3.66 -0.02 -0.49
N ALA A 121 -2.94 0.99 -0.96
CA ALA A 121 -1.67 1.47 -0.40
C ALA A 121 -1.72 1.82 1.10
N GLU A 122 -2.89 2.18 1.65
CA GLU A 122 -3.03 2.46 3.08
C GLU A 122 -2.75 1.21 3.93
N PHE A 123 -3.08 0.01 3.43
CA PHE A 123 -2.75 -1.24 4.11
C PHE A 123 -1.23 -1.37 4.28
N ASP A 124 -0.48 -1.34 3.19
CA ASP A 124 0.98 -1.52 3.21
C ASP A 124 1.68 -0.38 3.97
N MET A 125 1.26 0.86 3.73
CA MET A 125 1.82 2.03 4.41
C MET A 125 1.55 2.02 5.92
N SER A 126 0.41 1.47 6.37
CA SER A 126 0.11 1.32 7.79
C SER A 126 1.11 0.38 8.47
N PHE A 127 1.43 -0.75 7.85
CA PHE A 127 2.45 -1.69 8.33
C PHE A 127 3.85 -1.07 8.31
N VAL A 128 4.25 -0.47 7.18
CA VAL A 128 5.56 0.19 7.06
C VAL A 128 5.72 1.24 8.16
N ARG A 129 4.76 2.16 8.31
CA ARG A 129 4.84 3.24 9.31
C ARG A 129 4.84 2.71 10.74
N HIS A 130 3.95 1.74 11.05
CA HIS A 130 3.85 1.17 12.39
C HIS A 130 5.17 0.51 12.83
N HIS A 131 5.72 -0.36 11.98
CA HIS A 131 6.95 -1.08 12.31
C HIS A 131 8.19 -0.19 12.24
N ALA A 132 8.28 0.75 11.30
CA ALA A 132 9.39 1.69 11.17
C ALA A 132 9.50 2.65 12.37
N ALA A 133 8.37 3.09 12.92
CA ALA A 133 8.32 3.97 14.10
C ALA A 133 9.02 3.35 15.31
N ARG A 134 9.03 2.02 15.47
CA ARG A 134 9.75 1.30 16.53
C ARG A 134 11.25 1.53 16.50
N PHE A 135 11.77 1.96 15.36
CA PHE A 135 13.20 2.14 15.08
C PHE A 135 13.57 3.59 14.75
N ASN A 136 12.63 4.53 14.92
CA ASN A 136 12.76 5.94 14.54
C ASN A 136 13.09 6.11 13.03
N ILE A 137 12.51 5.27 12.18
CA ILE A 137 12.56 5.40 10.72
C ILE A 137 11.24 6.04 10.27
N GLU A 138 11.32 7.13 9.51
CA GLU A 138 10.15 7.87 9.04
C GLU A 138 10.08 7.85 7.52
N PHE A 139 8.96 7.41 6.97
CA PHE A 139 8.67 7.44 5.54
C PHE A 139 7.87 8.70 5.21
N HIS A 140 8.52 9.71 4.64
CA HIS A 140 7.92 10.98 4.21
C HIS A 140 7.55 11.00 2.73
N ASN A 141 7.72 9.87 2.04
CA ASN A 141 7.40 9.74 0.63
C ASN A 141 5.93 10.01 0.37
N LEU A 142 5.65 10.72 -0.72
CA LEU A 142 4.31 10.70 -1.32
C LEU A 142 3.98 9.27 -1.74
N TYR A 143 2.70 8.89 -1.69
CA TYR A 143 2.28 7.61 -2.20
C TYR A 143 0.99 7.70 -3.01
N ALA A 144 0.87 6.82 -4.00
CA ALA A 144 -0.28 6.66 -4.85
C ALA A 144 -0.94 5.29 -4.62
N ASP A 145 -2.26 5.26 -4.58
CA ASP A 145 -3.06 4.06 -4.41
C ASP A 145 -3.69 3.65 -5.75
N THR A 146 -3.20 2.54 -6.32
CA THR A 146 -3.73 2.05 -7.60
C THR A 146 -5.15 1.48 -7.49
N LEU A 147 -5.61 1.07 -6.31
CA LEU A 147 -7.00 0.69 -6.08
C LEU A 147 -7.92 1.90 -6.23
N MET A 148 -7.57 3.04 -5.61
CA MET A 148 -8.32 4.27 -5.72
C MET A 148 -8.29 4.80 -7.16
N LEU A 149 -7.12 4.76 -7.80
CA LEU A 149 -6.95 5.17 -9.19
C LEU A 149 -7.79 4.33 -10.15
N SER A 150 -7.79 3.01 -9.97
CA SER A 150 -8.60 2.10 -10.81
C SER A 150 -10.10 2.35 -10.66
N ARG A 151 -10.57 2.61 -9.44
CA ARG A 151 -11.97 2.98 -9.17
C ARG A 151 -12.37 4.29 -9.86
N TYR A 152 -11.43 5.22 -9.97
CA TYR A 152 -11.67 6.50 -10.60
C TYR A 152 -11.61 6.43 -12.14
N LEU A 153 -10.70 5.65 -12.69
CA LEU A 153 -10.47 5.60 -14.14
C LEU A 153 -11.21 4.47 -14.86
N MET A 154 -11.50 3.36 -14.17
CA MET A 154 -12.00 2.11 -14.78
C MET A 154 -13.38 1.72 -14.24
N HIS A 155 -14.37 2.58 -14.47
CA HIS A 155 -15.73 2.43 -13.91
C HIS A 155 -16.46 1.16 -14.34
N ASP A 156 -16.06 0.56 -15.47
CA ASP A 156 -16.74 -0.60 -16.07
C ASP A 156 -16.22 -1.94 -15.55
N LEU A 157 -15.21 -1.95 -14.66
CA LEU A 157 -14.69 -3.18 -14.09
C LEU A 157 -15.66 -3.79 -13.07
N ILE A 158 -15.80 -5.12 -13.10
CA ILE A 158 -16.65 -5.89 -12.19
C ILE A 158 -16.17 -5.71 -10.73
N ASN A 159 -14.87 -5.64 -10.52
CA ASN A 159 -14.21 -5.32 -9.27
C ASN A 159 -12.85 -4.67 -9.55
N HIS A 160 -12.18 -4.19 -8.52
CA HIS A 160 -10.90 -3.50 -8.64
C HIS A 160 -9.78 -4.25 -7.89
N LYS A 161 -9.84 -5.57 -7.83
CA LYS A 161 -8.71 -6.37 -7.36
C LYS A 161 -7.57 -6.28 -8.35
N LEU A 162 -6.34 -6.48 -7.87
CA LEU A 162 -5.14 -6.34 -8.68
C LEU A 162 -5.17 -7.25 -9.92
N ASP A 163 -5.59 -8.50 -9.76
CA ASP A 163 -5.75 -9.49 -10.83
C ASP A 163 -6.82 -9.13 -11.89
N THR A 164 -7.71 -8.20 -11.58
CA THR A 164 -8.73 -7.71 -12.51
C THR A 164 -8.29 -6.42 -13.21
N VAL A 165 -7.44 -5.63 -12.55
CA VAL A 165 -6.93 -4.34 -13.06
C VAL A 165 -5.74 -4.54 -13.99
N CYS A 166 -4.94 -5.60 -13.80
CA CYS A 166 -3.84 -6.02 -14.67
C CYS A 166 -4.32 -6.95 -15.76
#